data_6ace23217ff382a19ffddaf6abab9081
#
_entry.id   6ace23217ff382a19ffddaf6abab9081
#
_cell.length_a   1.000
_cell.length_b   1.000
_cell.length_c   1.000
_cell.angle_alpha   90.00
_cell.angle_beta   90.00
_cell.angle_gamma   90.00
#
_symmetry.space_group_name_H-M   'P 1'
#
loop_
_entity.id
_entity.type
_entity.pdbx_description
1 polymer ?
#
loop_
_entity_poly.entity_id
_entity_poly.type
_entity_poly.pdbx_seq_one_letter_code
_entity_poly.pdbx_strand_id
1 'polypeptide(L)'
;MERVVIQGFVMGFFLLLGWLWPRKKSPLLNRDLWINLCTGGSIFLLLAPLMRYLQASLDGFSSLISLPELSITLQFLFAFLILDFCRYWLHFAHHRVPFLWSFHRVHHSSEHLDATSGLRMHAVDFIQLGLLPILLFVILFDTRSFAEWIIPSVMLVGVFFDAFQHANISFDIQKPIQKIWHLLLNNPHFHVWH
;
A
#
# COMPACT_ATOMS: atom_id res chain seq x y z
N MET A 1 2.36 17.69 4.33
CA MET A 1 1.19 17.72 5.22
C MET A 1 -0.06 17.19 4.51
N GLU A 2 -0.38 17.67 3.32
CA GLU A 2 -1.59 17.28 2.55
C GLU A 2 -1.74 15.76 2.33
N ARG A 3 -0.67 15.04 1.98
CA ARG A 3 -0.71 13.59 1.72
C ARG A 3 -1.12 12.77 2.94
N VAL A 4 -0.59 13.11 4.12
CA VAL A 4 -0.95 12.41 5.38
C VAL A 4 -2.41 12.65 5.72
N VAL A 5 -2.92 13.85 5.45
CA VAL A 5 -4.34 14.19 5.63
C VAL A 5 -5.21 13.34 4.68
N ILE A 6 -4.84 13.26 3.38
CA ILE A 6 -5.59 12.45 2.41
C ILE A 6 -5.57 10.96 2.81
N GLN A 7 -4.42 10.41 3.24
CA GLN A 7 -4.34 9.04 3.74
C GLN A 7 -5.25 8.81 4.93
N GLY A 8 -5.27 9.75 5.88
CA GLY A 8 -6.16 9.71 7.03
C GLY A 8 -7.64 9.73 6.62
N PHE A 9 -8.02 10.55 5.63
CA PHE A 9 -9.38 10.57 5.09
C PHE A 9 -9.77 9.25 4.42
N VAL A 10 -8.90 8.69 3.56
CA VAL A 10 -9.15 7.40 2.89
C VAL A 10 -9.34 6.30 3.94
N MET A 11 -8.48 6.23 4.93
CA MET A 11 -8.57 5.24 5.99
C MET A 11 -9.83 5.43 6.85
N GLY A 12 -10.13 6.67 7.25
CA GLY A 12 -11.35 7.01 8.00
C GLY A 12 -12.62 6.67 7.21
N PHE A 13 -12.63 6.90 5.90
CA PHE A 13 -13.74 6.53 5.02
C PHE A 13 -13.99 5.01 5.04
N PHE A 14 -12.95 4.19 4.87
CA PHE A 14 -13.09 2.74 4.89
C PHE A 14 -13.36 2.16 6.28
N LEU A 15 -12.88 2.79 7.35
CA LEU A 15 -13.30 2.47 8.72
C LEU A 15 -14.80 2.70 8.93
N LEU A 16 -15.29 3.84 8.47
CA LEU A 16 -16.72 4.17 8.55
C LEU A 16 -17.56 3.18 7.74
N LEU A 17 -17.17 2.86 6.51
CA LEU A 17 -17.85 1.85 5.69
C LEU A 17 -17.85 0.49 6.36
N GLY A 18 -16.72 0.06 6.92
CA GLY A 18 -16.60 -1.20 7.65
C GLY A 18 -17.43 -1.24 8.94
N TRP A 19 -17.69 -0.08 9.54
CA TRP A 19 -18.59 0.03 10.70
C TRP A 19 -20.06 0.00 10.29
N LEU A 20 -20.43 0.65 9.18
CA LEU A 20 -21.82 0.69 8.66
C LEU A 20 -22.27 -0.63 8.03
N TRP A 21 -21.38 -1.29 7.28
CA TRP A 21 -21.66 -2.55 6.57
C TRP A 21 -20.60 -3.63 6.88
N PRO A 22 -20.48 -4.05 8.16
CA PRO A 22 -19.40 -4.93 8.57
C PRO A 22 -19.57 -6.34 8.02
N ARG A 23 -18.46 -6.93 7.57
CA ARG A 23 -18.36 -8.36 7.31
C ARG A 23 -18.47 -9.17 8.61
N LYS A 24 -17.79 -8.70 9.65
CA LYS A 24 -17.83 -9.28 11.00
C LYS A 24 -18.03 -8.14 12.00
N LYS A 25 -19.06 -8.25 12.84
CA LYS A 25 -19.28 -7.26 13.90
C LYS A 25 -18.09 -7.24 14.87
N SER A 26 -17.47 -6.11 15.03
CA SER A 26 -16.40 -5.86 15.99
C SER A 26 -16.53 -4.44 16.56
N PRO A 27 -16.06 -4.20 17.81
CA PRO A 27 -16.01 -2.85 18.35
C PRO A 27 -15.12 -1.96 17.46
N LEU A 28 -15.55 -0.72 17.19
CA LEU A 28 -14.74 0.23 16.43
C LEU A 28 -13.43 0.56 17.20
N LEU A 29 -13.54 0.79 18.49
CA LEU A 29 -12.40 1.01 19.37
C LEU A 29 -12.02 -0.34 20.00
N ASN A 30 -11.05 -1.01 19.38
CA ASN A 30 -10.50 -2.27 19.84
C ASN A 30 -8.97 -2.19 20.01
N ARG A 31 -8.38 -3.21 20.60
CA ARG A 31 -6.93 -3.27 20.83
C ARG A 31 -6.13 -3.20 19.53
N ASP A 32 -6.60 -3.86 18.48
CA ASP A 32 -5.90 -3.89 17.20
C ASP A 32 -5.82 -2.52 16.55
N LEU A 33 -6.89 -1.71 16.61
CA LEU A 33 -6.87 -0.33 16.12
C LEU A 33 -5.72 0.47 16.75
N TRP A 34 -5.56 0.41 18.07
CA TRP A 34 -4.49 1.13 18.75
C TRP A 34 -3.10 0.60 18.39
N ILE A 35 -2.93 -0.73 18.28
CA ILE A 35 -1.66 -1.33 17.87
C ILE A 35 -1.34 -0.90 16.43
N ASN A 36 -2.30 -0.94 15.51
CA ASN A 36 -2.14 -0.54 14.12
C ASN A 36 -1.68 0.93 14.02
N LEU A 37 -2.37 1.84 14.71
CA LEU A 37 -2.03 3.26 14.71
C LEU A 37 -0.66 3.53 15.35
N CYS A 38 -0.34 2.88 16.48
CA CYS A 38 0.97 3.02 17.12
C CYS A 38 2.08 2.47 16.23
N THR A 39 1.89 1.31 15.61
CA THR A 39 2.88 0.68 14.73
C THR A 39 3.13 1.54 13.49
N GLY A 40 2.07 1.91 12.77
CA GLY A 40 2.17 2.76 11.59
C GLY A 40 2.73 4.14 11.90
N GLY A 41 2.28 4.76 12.98
CA GLY A 41 2.80 6.05 13.45
C GLY A 41 4.28 6.00 13.79
N SER A 42 4.72 4.97 14.52
CA SER A 42 6.14 4.76 14.86
C SER A 42 7.00 4.57 13.62
N ILE A 43 6.58 3.73 12.70
CA ILE A 43 7.28 3.49 11.43
C ILE A 43 7.38 4.77 10.62
N PHE A 44 6.27 5.51 10.51
CA PHE A 44 6.25 6.78 9.78
C PHE A 44 7.23 7.80 10.39
N LEU A 45 7.23 7.97 11.72
CA LEU A 45 8.11 8.90 12.40
C LEU A 45 9.59 8.52 12.26
N LEU A 46 9.91 7.22 12.35
CA LEU A 46 11.28 6.73 12.28
C LEU A 46 11.83 6.73 10.84
N LEU A 47 11.00 6.38 9.87
CA LEU A 47 11.45 6.19 8.48
C LEU A 47 11.24 7.42 7.59
N ALA A 48 10.41 8.40 7.98
CA ALA A 48 10.23 9.61 7.20
C ALA A 48 11.54 10.43 6.99
N PRO A 49 12.45 10.54 7.97
CA PRO A 49 13.77 11.16 7.73
C PRO A 49 14.62 10.36 6.75
N LEU A 50 14.63 9.03 6.86
CA LEU A 50 15.33 8.15 5.92
C LEU A 50 14.80 8.29 4.50
N MET A 51 13.49 8.35 4.33
CA MET A 51 12.85 8.56 3.02
C MET A 51 13.29 9.88 2.39
N ARG A 52 13.31 10.96 3.17
CA ARG A 52 13.78 12.27 2.68
C ARG A 52 15.25 12.24 2.32
N TYR A 53 16.09 11.62 3.13
CA TYR A 53 17.52 11.47 2.85
C TYR A 53 17.77 10.69 1.56
N LEU A 54 17.09 9.57 1.37
CA LEU A 54 17.20 8.75 0.16
C LEU A 54 16.71 9.50 -1.08
N GLN A 55 15.59 10.22 -0.97
CA GLN A 55 15.10 11.06 -2.07
C GLN A 55 16.14 12.10 -2.47
N ALA A 56 16.70 12.86 -1.51
CA ALA A 56 17.75 13.84 -1.77
C ALA A 56 19.03 13.21 -2.35
N SER A 57 19.37 11.99 -1.95
CA SER A 57 20.55 11.26 -2.47
C SER A 57 20.35 10.77 -3.90
N LEU A 58 19.11 10.61 -4.34
CA LEU A 58 18.77 10.24 -5.72
C LEU A 58 18.64 11.46 -6.65
N ASP A 59 18.62 12.67 -6.10
CA ASP A 59 18.66 13.89 -6.89
C ASP A 59 19.99 13.93 -7.69
N GLY A 60 19.89 13.92 -9.03
CA GLY A 60 21.05 13.85 -9.92
C GLY A 60 21.55 12.44 -10.26
N PHE A 61 20.95 11.37 -9.71
CA PHE A 61 21.28 10.02 -10.10
C PHE A 61 20.88 9.74 -11.56
N SER A 62 21.77 9.12 -12.33
CA SER A 62 21.50 8.72 -13.71
C SER A 62 20.88 7.33 -13.73
N SER A 63 19.59 7.26 -14.07
CA SER A 63 18.84 6.02 -14.19
C SER A 63 19.40 5.15 -15.33
N LEU A 64 19.18 3.83 -15.23
CA LEU A 64 19.76 2.86 -16.16
C LEU A 64 19.05 2.85 -17.53
N ILE A 65 17.77 3.18 -17.57
CA ILE A 65 16.91 3.11 -18.77
C ILE A 65 16.31 4.47 -19.03
N SER A 66 16.66 5.06 -20.15
CA SER A 66 16.01 6.27 -20.64
C SER A 66 14.65 5.94 -21.25
N LEU A 67 13.62 6.65 -20.84
CA LEU A 67 12.28 6.49 -21.38
C LEU A 67 12.04 7.52 -22.52
N PRO A 68 11.27 7.16 -23.56
CA PRO A 68 10.80 8.13 -24.52
C PRO A 68 9.83 9.12 -23.86
N GLU A 69 9.53 10.22 -24.52
CA GLU A 69 8.49 11.12 -24.07
C GLU A 69 7.14 10.37 -24.04
N LEU A 70 6.57 10.29 -22.86
CA LEU A 70 5.29 9.63 -22.62
C LEU A 70 4.20 10.66 -22.36
N SER A 71 3.01 10.45 -22.90
CA SER A 71 1.84 11.21 -22.48
C SER A 71 1.57 11.00 -20.98
N ILE A 72 0.92 11.96 -20.33
CA ILE A 72 0.60 11.91 -18.88
C ILE A 72 -0.11 10.59 -18.51
N THR A 73 -1.04 10.14 -19.33
CA THR A 73 -1.75 8.86 -19.11
C THR A 73 -0.78 7.68 -19.15
N LEU A 74 0.16 7.64 -20.09
CA LEU A 74 1.14 6.57 -20.20
C LEU A 74 2.15 6.63 -19.05
N GLN A 75 2.56 7.81 -18.60
CA GLN A 75 3.41 7.96 -17.40
C GLN A 75 2.73 7.33 -16.18
N PHE A 76 1.45 7.66 -15.96
CA PHE A 76 0.69 7.11 -14.83
C PHE A 76 0.53 5.60 -14.92
N LEU A 77 0.07 5.08 -16.07
CA LEU A 77 -0.12 3.64 -16.29
C LEU A 77 1.18 2.87 -16.14
N PHE A 78 2.26 3.37 -16.73
CA PHE A 78 3.59 2.77 -16.63
C PHE A 78 4.06 2.69 -15.17
N ALA A 79 4.03 3.81 -14.45
CA ALA A 79 4.44 3.83 -13.04
C ALA A 79 3.55 2.92 -12.18
N PHE A 80 2.22 2.96 -12.40
CA PHE A 80 1.27 2.12 -11.67
C PHE A 80 1.56 0.63 -11.89
N LEU A 81 1.66 0.18 -13.14
CA LEU A 81 1.86 -1.23 -13.45
C LEU A 81 3.20 -1.77 -12.93
N ILE A 82 4.28 -1.00 -13.07
CA ILE A 82 5.61 -1.45 -12.60
C ILE A 82 5.66 -1.49 -11.06
N LEU A 83 5.15 -0.46 -10.38
CA LEU A 83 5.16 -0.42 -8.93
C LEU A 83 4.23 -1.50 -8.32
N ASP A 84 3.07 -1.74 -8.92
CA ASP A 84 2.14 -2.79 -8.50
C ASP A 84 2.75 -4.18 -8.73
N PHE A 85 3.35 -4.43 -9.89
CA PHE A 85 4.06 -5.66 -10.20
C PHE A 85 5.19 -5.95 -9.20
N CYS A 86 6.02 -4.95 -8.88
CA CYS A 86 7.08 -5.11 -7.90
C CYS A 86 6.53 -5.44 -6.51
N ARG A 87 5.49 -4.74 -6.06
CA ARG A 87 4.84 -5.01 -4.77
C ARG A 87 4.24 -6.40 -4.71
N TYR A 88 3.54 -6.82 -5.76
CA TYR A 88 2.96 -8.15 -5.85
C TYR A 88 4.02 -9.24 -5.64
N TRP A 89 5.13 -9.20 -6.38
CA TRP A 89 6.16 -10.23 -6.27
C TRP A 89 6.91 -10.19 -4.95
N LEU A 90 7.17 -9.01 -4.41
CA LEU A 90 7.75 -8.88 -3.07
C LEU A 90 6.80 -9.45 -2.01
N HIS A 91 5.53 -9.11 -2.05
CA HIS A 91 4.52 -9.63 -1.13
C HIS A 91 4.37 -11.15 -1.26
N PHE A 92 4.33 -11.67 -2.48
CA PHE A 92 4.34 -13.12 -2.73
C PHE A 92 5.58 -13.78 -2.11
N ALA A 93 6.77 -13.19 -2.26
CA ALA A 93 7.99 -13.69 -1.66
C ALA A 93 7.91 -13.70 -0.12
N HIS A 94 7.28 -12.67 0.50
CA HIS A 94 7.07 -12.62 1.95
C HIS A 94 6.23 -13.79 2.46
N HIS A 95 5.29 -14.31 1.67
CA HIS A 95 4.52 -15.49 2.01
C HIS A 95 5.22 -16.83 1.71
N ARG A 96 6.28 -16.83 0.90
CA ARG A 96 6.96 -18.07 0.45
C ARG A 96 8.32 -18.29 1.11
N VAL A 97 9.02 -17.22 1.47
CA VAL A 97 10.36 -17.29 2.04
C VAL A 97 10.27 -17.16 3.56
N PRO A 98 10.63 -18.20 4.36
CA PRO A 98 10.48 -18.19 5.82
C PRO A 98 11.16 -17.00 6.51
N PHE A 99 12.32 -16.56 6.01
CA PHE A 99 13.00 -15.39 6.55
C PHE A 99 12.17 -14.12 6.37
N LEU A 100 11.58 -13.89 5.19
CA LEU A 100 10.73 -12.72 4.93
C LEU A 100 9.41 -12.82 5.70
N TRP A 101 8.83 -14.01 5.78
CA TRP A 101 7.64 -14.26 6.60
C TRP A 101 7.84 -13.88 8.06
N SER A 102 9.05 -14.04 8.61
CA SER A 102 9.32 -13.67 10.01
C SER A 102 9.01 -12.21 10.33
N PHE A 103 9.08 -11.32 9.34
CA PHE A 103 8.69 -9.91 9.44
C PHE A 103 7.22 -9.71 9.08
N HIS A 104 6.78 -10.31 7.97
CA HIS A 104 5.45 -10.11 7.40
C HIS A 104 4.32 -10.68 8.28
N ARG A 105 4.59 -11.71 9.07
CA ARG A 105 3.63 -12.24 10.06
C ARG A 105 3.14 -11.19 11.09
N VAL A 106 3.87 -10.08 11.29
CA VAL A 106 3.42 -8.96 12.13
C VAL A 106 2.19 -8.33 11.50
N HIS A 107 2.19 -8.13 10.18
CA HIS A 107 1.04 -7.66 9.43
C HIS A 107 -0.17 -8.59 9.61
N HIS A 108 0.04 -9.90 9.52
CA HIS A 108 -1.02 -10.93 9.67
C HIS A 108 -1.41 -11.24 11.13
N SER A 109 -0.92 -10.49 12.12
CA SER A 109 -1.22 -10.73 13.54
C SER A 109 -2.49 -10.03 14.06
N SER A 110 -3.23 -9.33 13.21
CA SER A 110 -4.50 -8.69 13.57
C SER A 110 -5.61 -9.73 13.81
N GLU A 111 -6.28 -9.68 14.95
CA GLU A 111 -7.47 -10.49 15.23
C GLU A 111 -8.75 -9.84 14.66
N HIS A 112 -8.73 -8.51 14.56
CA HIS A 112 -9.81 -7.70 14.00
C HIS A 112 -9.31 -6.96 12.77
N LEU A 113 -9.70 -7.45 11.60
CA LEU A 113 -9.33 -6.81 10.34
C LEU A 113 -10.19 -5.56 10.14
N ASP A 114 -9.53 -4.43 9.93
CA ASP A 114 -10.13 -3.16 9.53
C ASP A 114 -9.15 -2.36 8.65
N ALA A 115 -9.58 -1.22 8.11
CA ALA A 115 -8.79 -0.42 7.19
C ALA A 115 -7.44 0.05 7.77
N THR A 116 -7.24 0.02 9.09
CA THR A 116 -5.96 0.35 9.72
C THR A 116 -5.00 -0.83 9.78
N SER A 117 -5.45 -2.05 9.46
CA SER A 117 -4.61 -3.24 9.53
C SER A 117 -3.42 -3.17 8.58
N GLY A 118 -3.53 -2.42 7.46
CA GLY A 118 -2.41 -2.09 6.58
C GLY A 118 -1.27 -1.32 7.26
N LEU A 119 -1.54 -0.64 8.38
CA LEU A 119 -0.50 0.06 9.17
C LEU A 119 0.27 -0.88 10.11
N ARG A 120 -0.26 -2.07 10.40
CA ARG A 120 0.41 -3.06 11.23
C ARG A 120 1.47 -3.79 10.43
N MET A 121 2.71 -3.37 10.56
CA MET A 121 3.82 -4.01 9.86
C MET A 121 5.12 -3.86 10.63
N HIS A 122 6.08 -4.73 10.34
CA HIS A 122 7.44 -4.58 10.83
C HIS A 122 8.18 -3.52 10.01
N ALA A 123 9.14 -2.79 10.60
CA ALA A 123 9.90 -1.77 9.89
C ALA A 123 10.63 -2.31 8.65
N VAL A 124 11.16 -3.55 8.72
CA VAL A 124 11.79 -4.23 7.59
C VAL A 124 10.78 -4.49 6.46
N ASP A 125 9.57 -4.91 6.81
CA ASP A 125 8.48 -5.16 5.88
C ASP A 125 8.07 -3.86 5.15
N PHE A 126 7.96 -2.76 5.89
CA PHE A 126 7.71 -1.44 5.31
C PHE A 126 8.81 -1.01 4.31
N ILE A 127 10.08 -1.24 4.64
CA ILE A 127 11.19 -0.92 3.73
C ILE A 127 11.08 -1.77 2.45
N GLN A 128 10.79 -3.05 2.58
CA GLN A 128 10.74 -3.98 1.45
C GLN A 128 9.50 -3.77 0.57
N LEU A 129 8.32 -3.58 1.14
CA LEU A 129 7.07 -3.45 0.37
C LEU A 129 6.71 -1.99 0.04
N GLY A 130 7.11 -1.05 0.90
CA GLY A 130 6.80 0.36 0.73
C GLY A 130 7.88 1.14 -0.03
N LEU A 131 9.13 0.98 0.37
CA LEU A 131 10.24 1.80 -0.13
C LEU A 131 10.97 1.16 -1.32
N LEU A 132 11.32 -0.12 -1.23
CA LEU A 132 12.14 -0.79 -2.24
C LEU A 132 11.54 -0.73 -3.66
N PRO A 133 10.23 -0.92 -3.89
CA PRO A 133 9.66 -0.76 -5.23
C PRO A 133 9.91 0.61 -5.85
N ILE A 134 9.79 1.67 -5.05
CA ILE A 134 9.99 3.06 -5.50
C ILE A 134 11.46 3.29 -5.83
N LEU A 135 12.38 2.83 -4.96
CA LEU A 135 13.82 2.94 -5.21
C LEU A 135 14.22 2.19 -6.48
N LEU A 136 13.76 0.97 -6.66
CA LEU A 136 14.03 0.20 -7.88
C LEU A 136 13.47 0.92 -9.11
N PHE A 137 12.27 1.49 -9.01
CA PHE A 137 11.65 2.21 -10.11
C PHE A 137 12.50 3.41 -10.56
N VAL A 138 12.90 4.29 -9.63
CA VAL A 138 13.69 5.49 -9.97
C VAL A 138 15.14 5.19 -10.34
N ILE A 139 15.71 4.09 -9.85
CA ILE A 139 17.03 3.62 -10.26
C ILE A 139 16.99 3.05 -11.69
N LEU A 140 15.96 2.29 -12.01
CA LEU A 140 15.84 1.64 -13.31
C LEU A 140 15.42 2.62 -14.39
N PHE A 141 14.44 3.47 -14.15
CA PHE A 141 13.80 4.29 -15.18
C PHE A 141 14.02 5.78 -14.96
N ASP A 142 14.41 6.47 -16.02
CA ASP A 142 14.52 7.93 -16.01
C ASP A 142 13.14 8.57 -15.97
N THR A 143 12.78 9.09 -14.80
CA THR A 143 11.48 9.72 -14.55
C THR A 143 11.53 11.25 -14.57
N ARG A 144 12.64 11.86 -15.02
CA ARG A 144 12.80 13.33 -15.05
C ARG A 144 11.82 14.02 -16.00
N SER A 145 11.34 13.29 -17.02
CA SER A 145 10.28 13.75 -17.93
C SER A 145 8.87 13.56 -17.37
N PHE A 146 8.70 12.86 -16.24
CA PHE A 146 7.38 12.65 -15.66
C PHE A 146 6.90 13.91 -14.95
N ALA A 147 5.60 14.17 -15.04
CA ALA A 147 5.01 15.21 -14.22
C ALA A 147 5.16 14.86 -12.72
N GLU A 148 5.57 15.83 -11.90
CA GLU A 148 5.95 15.64 -10.49
C GLU A 148 4.85 14.95 -9.63
N TRP A 149 3.60 15.09 -10.02
CA TRP A 149 2.47 14.51 -9.32
C TRP A 149 2.18 13.03 -9.68
N ILE A 150 2.80 12.47 -10.73
CA ILE A 150 2.51 11.09 -11.20
C ILE A 150 2.81 10.05 -10.11
N ILE A 151 4.06 9.96 -9.65
CA ILE A 151 4.46 8.98 -8.64
C ILE A 151 3.66 9.15 -7.34
N PRO A 152 3.51 10.39 -6.81
CA PRO A 152 2.62 10.62 -5.68
C PRO A 152 1.19 10.15 -5.86
N SER A 153 0.62 10.31 -7.05
CA SER A 153 -0.75 9.88 -7.33
C SER A 153 -0.87 8.36 -7.41
N VAL A 154 0.12 7.67 -8.02
CA VAL A 154 0.18 6.20 -8.01
C VAL A 154 0.27 5.67 -6.58
N MET A 155 1.08 6.30 -5.72
CA MET A 155 1.16 5.92 -4.32
C MET A 155 -0.16 6.13 -3.57
N LEU A 156 -0.89 7.21 -3.87
CA LEU A 156 -2.20 7.47 -3.26
C LEU A 156 -3.24 6.42 -3.69
N VAL A 157 -3.22 6.02 -4.95
CA VAL A 157 -4.05 4.88 -5.44
C VAL A 157 -3.68 3.60 -4.69
N GLY A 158 -2.39 3.35 -4.46
CA GLY A 158 -1.93 2.22 -3.63
C GLY A 158 -2.50 2.26 -2.21
N VAL A 159 -2.47 3.43 -1.55
CA VAL A 159 -3.06 3.62 -0.21
C VAL A 159 -4.57 3.38 -0.21
N PHE A 160 -5.28 3.82 -1.26
CA PHE A 160 -6.71 3.57 -1.40
C PHE A 160 -7.00 2.07 -1.46
N PHE A 161 -6.31 1.33 -2.31
CA PHE A 161 -6.50 -0.12 -2.43
C PHE A 161 -6.05 -0.88 -1.18
N ASP A 162 -5.00 -0.42 -0.52
CA ASP A 162 -4.54 -0.99 0.74
C ASP A 162 -5.61 -0.84 1.84
N ALA A 163 -6.14 0.35 2.05
CA ALA A 163 -7.23 0.58 3.00
C ALA A 163 -8.51 -0.19 2.63
N PHE A 164 -8.83 -0.29 1.34
CA PHE A 164 -9.99 -1.04 0.84
C PHE A 164 -9.86 -2.53 1.11
N GLN A 165 -8.75 -3.17 0.75
CA GLN A 165 -8.57 -4.62 0.91
C GLN A 165 -8.56 -5.07 2.37
N HIS A 166 -8.12 -4.21 3.29
CA HIS A 166 -8.16 -4.47 4.72
C HIS A 166 -9.51 -4.12 5.37
N ALA A 167 -10.36 -3.36 4.69
CA ALA A 167 -11.62 -2.91 5.26
C ALA A 167 -12.52 -4.08 5.69
N ASN A 168 -13.13 -3.96 6.87
CA ASN A 168 -14.11 -4.93 7.37
C ASN A 168 -15.47 -4.82 6.66
N ILE A 169 -15.47 -4.79 5.34
CA ILE A 169 -16.68 -4.61 4.53
C ILE A 169 -17.16 -5.96 4.02
N SER A 170 -18.50 -6.16 4.06
CA SER A 170 -19.11 -7.33 3.44
C SER A 170 -18.96 -7.26 1.91
N PHE A 171 -18.18 -8.19 1.35
CA PHE A 171 -17.93 -8.32 -0.09
C PHE A 171 -18.48 -9.65 -0.59
N ASP A 172 -19.59 -9.58 -1.32
CA ASP A 172 -20.33 -10.77 -1.78
C ASP A 172 -19.94 -11.12 -3.22
N ILE A 173 -19.06 -12.08 -3.39
CA ILE A 173 -18.57 -12.54 -4.70
C ILE A 173 -19.64 -13.18 -5.57
N GLN A 174 -20.86 -13.42 -5.06
CA GLN A 174 -21.97 -13.96 -5.86
C GLN A 174 -22.65 -12.84 -6.67
N LYS A 175 -22.52 -11.58 -6.27
CA LYS A 175 -23.06 -10.44 -7.01
C LYS A 175 -22.20 -10.15 -8.26
N PRO A 176 -22.82 -9.99 -9.47
CA PRO A 176 -22.08 -9.87 -10.74
C PRO A 176 -20.97 -8.81 -10.73
N ILE A 177 -21.26 -7.60 -10.25
CA ILE A 177 -20.28 -6.51 -10.19
C ILE A 177 -19.12 -6.85 -9.24
N GLN A 178 -19.43 -7.40 -8.06
CA GLN A 178 -18.41 -7.77 -7.07
C GLN A 178 -17.59 -8.99 -7.54
N LYS A 179 -18.19 -9.89 -8.31
CA LYS A 179 -17.47 -11.01 -8.96
C LYS A 179 -16.47 -10.50 -9.99
N ILE A 180 -16.85 -9.54 -10.84
CA ILE A 180 -15.93 -8.93 -11.82
C ILE A 180 -14.79 -8.23 -11.07
N TRP A 181 -15.10 -7.44 -10.04
CA TRP A 181 -14.08 -6.79 -9.21
C TRP A 181 -13.13 -7.81 -8.58
N HIS A 182 -13.67 -8.91 -8.04
CA HIS A 182 -12.88 -9.98 -7.44
C HIS A 182 -11.89 -10.62 -8.42
N LEU A 183 -12.22 -10.71 -9.69
CA LEU A 183 -11.33 -11.25 -10.73
C LEU A 183 -10.22 -10.29 -11.16
N LEU A 184 -10.44 -8.98 -11.03
CA LEU A 184 -9.55 -7.97 -11.58
C LEU A 184 -8.70 -7.26 -10.52
N LEU A 185 -9.20 -7.12 -9.31
CA LEU A 185 -8.60 -6.29 -8.28
C LEU A 185 -8.64 -6.98 -6.91
N ASN A 186 -7.62 -6.68 -6.10
CA ASN A 186 -7.60 -7.11 -4.72
C ASN A 186 -8.76 -6.48 -3.93
N ASN A 187 -9.29 -7.19 -2.94
CA ASN A 187 -10.48 -6.79 -2.21
C ASN A 187 -10.55 -7.46 -0.82
N PRO A 188 -11.46 -7.04 0.08
CA PRO A 188 -11.58 -7.58 1.44
C PRO A 188 -11.79 -9.10 1.49
N HIS A 189 -12.46 -9.68 0.51
CA HIS A 189 -12.68 -11.13 0.47
C HIS A 189 -11.37 -11.89 0.24
N PHE A 190 -10.55 -11.45 -0.71
CA PHE A 190 -9.24 -12.04 -0.98
C PHE A 190 -8.31 -11.91 0.22
N HIS A 191 -8.25 -10.73 0.80
CA HIS A 191 -7.28 -10.44 1.85
C HIS A 191 -7.51 -11.29 3.11
N VAL A 192 -8.74 -11.68 3.37
CA VAL A 192 -9.05 -12.57 4.50
C VAL A 192 -8.54 -14.00 4.31
N TRP A 193 -8.36 -14.43 3.07
CA TRP A 193 -8.02 -15.81 2.74
C TRP A 193 -6.53 -16.02 2.39
N HIS A 194 -5.80 -14.97 2.24
CA HIS A 194 -4.38 -15.07 2.01
C HIS A 194 -3.59 -14.79 3.28
#